data_df4172a0d7fa3a056bda9d14a69aac27
#
_entry.id   df4172a0d7fa3a056bda9d14a69aac27
#
_cell.length_a   1.000
_cell.length_b   1.000
_cell.length_c   1.000
_cell.angle_alpha   90.00
_cell.angle_beta   90.00
_cell.angle_gamma   90.00
#
_symmetry.space_group_name_H-M   'P 1'
#
loop_
_entity.id
_entity.type
_entity.pdbx_description
1 polymer ?
#
loop_
_entity_poly.entity_id
_entity_poly.type
_entity_poly.pdbx_seq_one_letter_code
_entity_poly.pdbx_strand_id
1 'polypeptide(L)'
;MMYNSLVKNERNKTSKQRNVITMLRKRLLVTAILGITSIGGNIMAIPAIKQVKDSSIKLEQKWDKIFPESNKVEHTKVMFKNRYGITLVGDLYVPKNIGNQKLSAIAISGPFGAVKEQSSGLYAQTLAERGFVTLAFDGSYTGESGGQPRNVPSPEINTEDFSAAVDFLGTQSFVDRDKIGIL
;
A
#
# COMPACT_ATOMS: atom_id res chain seq x y z
N MET A 1 29.25 -55.70 15.42
CA MET A 1 28.76 -54.49 16.14
C MET A 1 29.58 -53.22 15.86
N MET A 2 30.86 -53.28 15.52
CA MET A 2 31.73 -52.10 15.26
C MET A 2 31.44 -51.31 13.96
N TYR A 3 31.00 -51.97 12.91
CA TYR A 3 30.77 -51.32 11.60
C TYR A 3 29.62 -50.29 11.63
N ASN A 4 28.53 -50.56 12.34
CA ASN A 4 27.37 -49.69 12.43
C ASN A 4 27.63 -48.42 13.26
N SER A 5 28.57 -48.44 14.19
CA SER A 5 28.94 -47.24 14.99
C SER A 5 29.79 -46.26 14.18
N LEU A 6 30.66 -46.73 13.29
CA LEU A 6 31.48 -45.89 12.42
C LEU A 6 30.63 -45.19 11.36
N VAL A 7 29.68 -45.88 10.73
CA VAL A 7 28.79 -45.27 9.73
C VAL A 7 27.87 -44.22 10.34
N LYS A 8 27.43 -44.42 11.60
CA LYS A 8 26.60 -43.43 12.30
C LYS A 8 27.41 -42.18 12.70
N ASN A 9 28.69 -42.33 12.99
CA ASN A 9 29.57 -41.21 13.35
C ASN A 9 29.93 -40.34 12.13
N GLU A 10 30.14 -40.94 10.98
CA GLU A 10 30.40 -40.24 9.70
C GLU A 10 29.15 -39.46 9.21
N ARG A 11 27.94 -40.07 9.33
CA ARG A 11 26.69 -39.35 8.99
C ARG A 11 26.43 -38.13 9.87
N ASN A 12 26.76 -38.20 11.16
CA ASN A 12 26.63 -37.07 12.08
C ASN A 12 27.64 -35.94 11.78
N LYS A 13 28.87 -36.27 11.38
CA LYS A 13 29.87 -35.26 10.97
C LYS A 13 29.44 -34.52 9.71
N THR A 14 28.92 -35.23 8.69
CA THR A 14 28.46 -34.63 7.42
C THR A 14 27.21 -33.77 7.61
N SER A 15 26.28 -34.16 8.50
CA SER A 15 25.09 -33.35 8.82
C SER A 15 25.46 -32.06 9.56
N LYS A 16 26.42 -32.12 10.49
CA LYS A 16 26.90 -30.96 11.24
C LYS A 16 27.67 -29.98 10.33
N GLN A 17 28.46 -30.46 9.37
CA GLN A 17 29.12 -29.65 8.36
C GLN A 17 28.12 -28.98 7.40
N ARG A 18 27.07 -29.68 6.94
CA ARG A 18 26.02 -29.08 6.10
C ARG A 18 25.27 -27.95 6.82
N ASN A 19 24.96 -28.12 8.10
CA ASN A 19 24.29 -27.06 8.90
C ASN A 19 25.16 -25.83 9.09
N VAL A 20 26.48 -26.00 9.31
CA VAL A 20 27.42 -24.87 9.41
C VAL A 20 27.57 -24.13 8.10
N ILE A 21 27.64 -24.83 6.97
CA ILE A 21 27.73 -24.23 5.63
C ILE A 21 26.42 -23.48 5.30
N THR A 22 25.27 -24.01 5.68
CA THR A 22 23.96 -23.36 5.47
C THR A 22 23.79 -22.13 6.36
N MET A 23 24.28 -22.15 7.59
CA MET A 23 24.31 -20.96 8.47
C MET A 23 25.29 -19.89 7.97
N LEU A 24 26.48 -20.28 7.49
CA LEU A 24 27.43 -19.35 6.88
C LEU A 24 26.89 -18.71 5.59
N ARG A 25 26.21 -19.48 4.73
CA ARG A 25 25.55 -18.93 3.54
C ARG A 25 24.43 -17.94 3.89
N LYS A 26 23.61 -18.21 4.91
CA LYS A 26 22.60 -17.26 5.39
C LYS A 26 23.19 -15.98 6.00
N ARG A 27 24.33 -16.08 6.72
CA ARG A 27 25.04 -14.90 7.25
C ARG A 27 25.75 -14.10 6.16
N LEU A 28 26.34 -14.75 5.13
CA LEU A 28 26.93 -14.04 3.99
C LEU A 28 25.90 -13.32 3.11
N LEU A 29 24.68 -13.87 2.96
CA LEU A 29 23.59 -13.18 2.24
C LEU A 29 23.09 -11.93 2.96
N VAL A 30 23.10 -11.92 4.30
CA VAL A 30 22.70 -10.74 5.08
C VAL A 30 23.78 -9.65 5.06
N THR A 31 25.06 -10.03 4.96
CA THR A 31 26.19 -9.05 4.93
C THR A 31 26.42 -8.48 3.52
N ALA A 32 26.04 -9.19 2.46
CA ALA A 32 26.17 -8.70 1.08
C ALA A 32 25.10 -7.66 0.69
N ILE A 33 24.01 -7.53 1.46
CA ILE A 33 22.96 -6.52 1.23
C ILE A 33 23.33 -5.15 1.83
N LEU A 34 24.34 -5.08 2.70
CA LEU A 34 24.79 -3.84 3.35
C LEU A 34 25.96 -3.13 2.62
N GLY A 35 26.38 -3.62 1.46
CA GLY A 35 27.58 -3.13 0.74
C GLY A 35 27.32 -2.49 -0.62
N ILE A 36 26.08 -2.22 -1.02
CA ILE A 36 25.80 -1.42 -2.22
C ILE A 36 25.73 0.04 -1.80
N THR A 37 26.86 0.72 -1.79
CA THR A 37 26.90 2.18 -1.81
C THR A 37 26.27 2.64 -3.12
N SER A 38 25.07 3.19 -3.03
CA SER A 38 24.33 3.78 -4.14
C SER A 38 25.12 4.97 -4.70
N ILE A 39 25.64 4.82 -5.88
CA ILE A 39 26.04 5.95 -6.72
C ILE A 39 24.74 6.47 -7.37
N GLY A 40 24.37 7.66 -7.00
CA GLY A 40 23.58 8.56 -7.82
C GLY A 40 22.05 8.49 -7.68
N GLY A 41 21.53 9.57 -7.16
CA GLY A 41 20.12 9.97 -7.20
C GLY A 41 19.44 9.83 -5.85
N ASN A 42 19.32 10.93 -5.11
CA ASN A 42 18.38 11.05 -4.00
C ASN A 42 16.95 10.91 -4.55
N ILE A 43 16.50 9.68 -4.74
CA ILE A 43 15.05 9.44 -4.82
C ILE A 43 14.57 9.69 -3.40
N MET A 44 14.03 10.88 -3.15
CA MET A 44 13.39 11.19 -1.88
C MET A 44 12.18 10.27 -1.75
N ALA A 45 12.28 9.27 -0.90
CA ALA A 45 11.19 8.35 -0.61
C ALA A 45 10.00 9.13 -0.06
N ILE A 46 8.80 8.76 -0.50
CA ILE A 46 7.56 9.29 0.09
C ILE A 46 7.56 8.95 1.59
N PRO A 47 7.19 9.91 2.46
CA PRO A 47 7.07 9.64 3.89
C PRO A 47 6.12 8.48 4.17
N ALA A 48 6.32 7.77 5.28
CA ALA A 48 5.51 6.62 5.64
C ALA A 48 4.01 6.98 5.70
N ILE A 49 3.19 6.19 5.01
CA ILE A 49 1.73 6.38 4.94
C ILE A 49 1.11 5.85 6.24
N LYS A 50 0.33 6.68 6.90
CA LYS A 50 -0.48 6.29 8.06
C LYS A 50 -1.78 5.65 7.59
N GLN A 51 -1.97 4.37 7.88
CA GLN A 51 -3.17 3.63 7.50
C GLN A 51 -3.53 2.57 8.53
N VAL A 52 -4.76 2.09 8.51
CA VAL A 52 -5.16 0.92 9.30
C VAL A 52 -4.81 -0.36 8.57
N LYS A 53 -4.81 -1.48 9.30
CA LYS A 53 -4.68 -2.82 8.72
C LYS A 53 -5.92 -3.61 9.10
N ASP A 54 -6.54 -4.25 8.11
CA ASP A 54 -7.67 -5.13 8.31
C ASP A 54 -7.38 -6.45 7.57
N SER A 55 -7.11 -7.50 8.33
CA SER A 55 -6.76 -8.81 7.78
C SER A 55 -7.95 -9.54 7.14
N SER A 56 -9.17 -9.07 7.33
CA SER A 56 -10.37 -9.62 6.70
C SER A 56 -10.51 -9.17 5.24
N ILE A 57 -9.82 -8.09 4.84
CA ILE A 57 -9.84 -7.55 3.49
C ILE A 57 -8.58 -8.00 2.75
N LYS A 58 -8.78 -8.67 1.63
CA LYS A 58 -7.69 -9.10 0.74
C LYS A 58 -7.57 -8.14 -0.42
N LEU A 59 -6.48 -7.36 -0.45
CA LEU A 59 -6.20 -6.42 -1.53
C LEU A 59 -5.59 -7.11 -2.74
N GLU A 60 -6.03 -6.72 -3.94
CA GLU A 60 -5.35 -7.09 -5.18
C GLU A 60 -3.99 -6.36 -5.25
N GLN A 61 -2.93 -7.11 -5.49
CA GLN A 61 -1.55 -6.57 -5.51
C GLN A 61 -1.07 -6.18 -6.91
N LYS A 62 -1.71 -6.70 -7.96
CA LYS A 62 -1.38 -6.36 -9.34
C LYS A 62 -2.11 -5.09 -9.74
N TRP A 63 -1.57 -4.43 -10.77
CA TRP A 63 -2.28 -3.32 -11.40
C TRP A 63 -3.59 -3.82 -12.02
N ASP A 64 -4.69 -3.39 -11.46
CA ASP A 64 -6.06 -3.86 -11.76
C ASP A 64 -6.95 -2.78 -12.41
N LYS A 65 -6.33 -1.66 -12.80
CA LYS A 65 -7.05 -0.52 -13.38
C LYS A 65 -7.21 -0.66 -14.89
N ILE A 66 -8.27 -0.03 -15.41
CA ILE A 66 -8.57 0.00 -16.86
C ILE A 66 -7.70 1.00 -17.65
N PHE A 67 -6.76 1.66 -17.00
CA PHE A 67 -5.83 2.63 -17.58
C PHE A 67 -4.38 2.25 -17.20
N PRO A 68 -3.37 2.70 -17.98
CA PRO A 68 -1.98 2.37 -17.71
C PRO A 68 -1.47 3.08 -16.45
N GLU A 69 -0.53 2.42 -15.76
CA GLU A 69 0.17 3.00 -14.62
C GLU A 69 1.07 4.16 -15.06
N SER A 70 1.04 5.27 -14.32
CA SER A 70 1.87 6.43 -14.57
C SER A 70 3.24 6.30 -13.92
N ASN A 71 4.29 6.65 -14.65
CA ASN A 71 5.65 6.71 -14.10
C ASN A 71 5.95 8.00 -13.32
N LYS A 72 5.02 8.98 -13.30
CA LYS A 72 5.17 10.28 -12.63
C LYS A 72 4.66 10.29 -11.19
N VAL A 73 3.89 9.29 -10.80
CA VAL A 73 3.28 9.18 -9.48
C VAL A 73 3.66 7.87 -8.79
N GLU A 74 3.64 7.88 -7.48
CA GLU A 74 3.65 6.66 -6.67
C GLU A 74 2.22 6.26 -6.36
N HIS A 75 1.90 4.98 -6.53
CA HIS A 75 0.60 4.40 -6.22
C HIS A 75 0.71 3.43 -5.04
N THR A 76 -0.23 3.51 -4.11
CA THR A 76 -0.32 2.59 -2.97
C THR A 76 -1.76 2.35 -2.61
N LYS A 77 -2.19 1.08 -2.53
CA LYS A 77 -3.48 0.74 -1.92
C LYS A 77 -3.44 0.96 -0.41
N VAL A 78 -4.45 1.62 0.11
CA VAL A 78 -4.53 2.03 1.51
C VAL A 78 -5.87 1.63 2.12
N MET A 79 -5.88 1.49 3.45
CA MET A 79 -7.08 1.23 4.23
C MET A 79 -7.27 2.30 5.29
N PHE A 80 -8.51 2.74 5.48
CA PHE A 80 -8.91 3.65 6.57
C PHE A 80 -10.31 3.29 7.03
N LYS A 81 -10.76 3.83 8.16
CA LYS A 81 -12.09 3.52 8.70
C LYS A 81 -12.97 4.75 8.76
N ASN A 82 -14.24 4.57 8.45
CA ASN A 82 -15.25 5.57 8.75
C ASN A 82 -15.72 5.46 10.23
N ARG A 83 -16.55 6.39 10.71
CA ARG A 83 -17.04 6.41 12.10
C ARG A 83 -17.89 5.20 12.47
N TYR A 84 -18.45 4.50 11.50
CA TYR A 84 -19.24 3.27 11.72
C TYR A 84 -18.35 2.03 11.82
N GLY A 85 -17.01 2.20 11.77
CA GLY A 85 -16.04 1.11 11.85
C GLY A 85 -15.90 0.31 10.56
N ILE A 86 -16.54 0.72 9.46
CA ILE A 86 -16.38 0.08 8.15
C ILE A 86 -14.99 0.43 7.60
N THR A 87 -14.24 -0.58 7.22
CA THR A 87 -12.93 -0.39 6.57
C THR A 87 -13.13 -0.04 5.11
N LEU A 88 -12.64 1.12 4.70
CA LEU A 88 -12.63 1.58 3.33
C LEU A 88 -11.27 1.29 2.69
N VAL A 89 -11.31 0.98 1.40
CA VAL A 89 -10.12 0.73 0.58
C VAL A 89 -10.00 1.80 -0.48
N GLY A 90 -8.81 2.36 -0.62
CA GLY A 90 -8.51 3.39 -1.60
C GLY A 90 -7.18 3.19 -2.29
N ASP A 91 -7.04 3.80 -3.44
CA ASP A 91 -5.82 3.97 -4.20
C ASP A 91 -5.28 5.38 -3.96
N LEU A 92 -4.19 5.48 -3.21
CA LEU A 92 -3.49 6.73 -2.95
C LEU A 92 -2.44 6.95 -4.02
N TYR A 93 -2.52 8.10 -4.69
CA TYR A 93 -1.56 8.55 -5.69
C TYR A 93 -0.82 9.77 -5.17
N VAL A 94 0.50 9.71 -5.16
CA VAL A 94 1.37 10.79 -4.68
C VAL A 94 2.35 11.17 -5.79
N PRO A 95 2.48 12.44 -6.17
CA PRO A 95 3.50 12.87 -7.14
C PRO A 95 4.90 12.43 -6.70
N LYS A 96 5.74 11.97 -7.63
CA LYS A 96 7.14 11.68 -7.33
C LYS A 96 7.92 12.97 -7.06
N ASN A 97 8.98 12.86 -6.27
CA ASN A 97 9.93 13.96 -6.01
C ASN A 97 9.34 15.20 -5.31
N ILE A 98 8.34 15.02 -4.45
CA ILE A 98 7.71 16.12 -3.70
C ILE A 98 8.65 16.79 -2.67
N GLY A 99 9.76 16.17 -2.33
CA GLY A 99 10.66 16.66 -1.29
C GLY A 99 9.98 16.77 0.08
N ASN A 100 10.20 17.89 0.77
CA ASN A 100 9.58 18.19 2.06
C ASN A 100 8.32 19.07 1.92
N GLN A 101 7.78 19.23 0.71
CA GLN A 101 6.59 20.05 0.49
C GLN A 101 5.34 19.32 0.97
N LYS A 102 4.38 20.11 1.48
CA LYS A 102 3.01 19.65 1.70
C LYS A 102 2.17 20.04 0.50
N LEU A 103 1.46 19.07 -0.06
CA LEU A 103 0.64 19.25 -1.24
C LEU A 103 -0.83 19.35 -0.89
N SER A 104 -1.59 20.06 -1.72
CA SER A 104 -3.06 20.01 -1.70
C SER A 104 -3.53 18.60 -2.04
N ALA A 105 -4.64 18.16 -1.46
CA ALA A 105 -5.15 16.81 -1.68
C ALA A 105 -6.60 16.80 -2.14
N ILE A 106 -7.01 15.69 -2.80
CA ILE A 106 -8.37 15.50 -3.30
C ILE A 106 -8.81 14.07 -3.00
N ALA A 107 -9.93 13.91 -2.30
CA ALA A 107 -10.64 12.65 -2.14
C ALA A 107 -11.63 12.48 -3.29
N ILE A 108 -11.61 11.33 -3.96
CA ILE A 108 -12.37 11.08 -5.18
C ILE A 108 -13.12 9.76 -5.04
N SER A 109 -14.41 9.78 -5.35
CA SER A 109 -15.19 8.54 -5.49
C SER A 109 -15.99 8.56 -6.79
N GLY A 110 -16.36 7.38 -7.26
CA GLY A 110 -17.18 7.23 -8.46
C GLY A 110 -18.68 7.36 -8.17
N PRO A 111 -19.51 7.37 -9.23
CA PRO A 111 -20.95 7.24 -9.05
C PRO A 111 -21.31 5.89 -8.44
N PHE A 112 -22.53 5.78 -7.88
CA PHE A 112 -23.00 4.53 -7.28
C PHE A 112 -22.83 3.34 -8.24
N GLY A 113 -22.21 2.25 -7.74
CA GLY A 113 -21.93 1.04 -8.51
C GLY A 113 -20.61 1.05 -9.29
N ALA A 114 -19.91 2.19 -9.36
CA ALA A 114 -18.54 2.23 -9.88
C ALA A 114 -17.51 1.88 -8.78
N VAL A 115 -16.34 1.44 -9.20
CA VAL A 115 -15.22 1.12 -8.31
C VAL A 115 -14.01 2.01 -8.64
N LYS A 116 -13.11 2.15 -7.67
CA LYS A 116 -11.94 3.03 -7.74
C LYS A 116 -10.97 2.70 -8.88
N GLU A 117 -11.00 1.49 -9.42
CA GLU A 117 -10.20 1.03 -10.56
C GLU A 117 -10.64 1.62 -11.90
N GLN A 118 -11.78 2.30 -11.94
CA GLN A 118 -12.40 2.87 -13.14
C GLN A 118 -12.14 4.39 -13.24
N SER A 119 -13.19 5.17 -13.52
CA SER A 119 -13.08 6.61 -13.78
C SER A 119 -12.45 7.39 -12.63
N SER A 120 -12.86 7.12 -11.37
CA SER A 120 -12.30 7.82 -10.21
C SER A 120 -10.79 7.62 -10.07
N GLY A 121 -10.29 6.41 -10.33
CA GLY A 121 -8.85 6.14 -10.34
C GLY A 121 -8.11 6.87 -11.48
N LEU A 122 -8.70 6.92 -12.69
CA LEU A 122 -8.12 7.67 -13.80
C LEU A 122 -8.04 9.17 -13.50
N TYR A 123 -9.10 9.75 -12.93
CA TYR A 123 -9.08 11.15 -12.48
C TYR A 123 -8.04 11.37 -11.38
N ALA A 124 -7.96 10.46 -10.41
CA ALA A 124 -6.99 10.53 -9.33
C ALA A 124 -5.56 10.52 -9.86
N GLN A 125 -5.20 9.56 -10.71
CA GLN A 125 -3.87 9.52 -11.32
C GLN A 125 -3.56 10.79 -12.11
N THR A 126 -4.50 11.25 -12.94
CA THR A 126 -4.32 12.46 -13.79
C THR A 126 -4.12 13.72 -12.94
N LEU A 127 -4.84 13.88 -11.84
CA LEU A 127 -4.67 15.01 -10.93
C LEU A 127 -3.37 14.90 -10.13
N ALA A 128 -2.96 13.69 -9.76
CA ALA A 128 -1.67 13.49 -9.11
C ALA A 128 -0.49 13.84 -10.03
N GLU A 129 -0.58 13.55 -11.33
CA GLU A 129 0.43 14.01 -12.31
C GLU A 129 0.53 15.54 -12.41
N ARG A 130 -0.50 16.27 -11.97
CA ARG A 130 -0.54 17.73 -11.90
C ARG A 130 -0.14 18.31 -10.55
N GLY A 131 0.32 17.47 -9.63
CA GLY A 131 0.90 17.91 -8.35
C GLY A 131 -0.03 17.82 -7.13
N PHE A 132 -1.20 17.19 -7.24
CA PHE A 132 -2.07 16.93 -6.08
C PHE A 132 -1.76 15.56 -5.46
N VAL A 133 -1.94 15.43 -4.16
CA VAL A 133 -2.13 14.10 -3.55
C VAL A 133 -3.57 13.70 -3.77
N THR A 134 -3.82 12.52 -4.31
CA THR A 134 -5.20 12.10 -4.60
C THR A 134 -5.49 10.71 -4.02
N LEU A 135 -6.72 10.52 -3.57
CA LEU A 135 -7.23 9.27 -3.04
C LEU A 135 -8.51 8.91 -3.79
N ALA A 136 -8.43 7.90 -4.69
CA ALA A 136 -9.62 7.26 -5.21
C ALA A 136 -10.04 6.13 -4.27
N PHE A 137 -11.30 6.08 -3.83
CA PHE A 137 -11.72 5.06 -2.87
C PHE A 137 -13.07 4.43 -3.25
N ASP A 138 -13.25 3.19 -2.83
CA ASP A 138 -14.55 2.53 -2.85
C ASP A 138 -15.35 2.96 -1.63
N GLY A 139 -16.60 3.38 -1.83
CA GLY A 139 -17.50 3.63 -0.71
C GLY A 139 -17.84 2.35 0.07
N SER A 140 -18.40 2.50 1.26
CA SER A 140 -18.91 1.39 2.05
C SER A 140 -19.80 0.47 1.22
N TYR A 141 -19.70 -0.83 1.45
CA TYR A 141 -20.46 -1.89 0.76
C TYR A 141 -20.07 -2.15 -0.70
N THR A 142 -19.08 -1.44 -1.26
CA THR A 142 -18.71 -1.50 -2.68
C THR A 142 -17.24 -1.91 -2.86
N GLY A 143 -16.91 -2.51 -4.00
CA GLY A 143 -15.54 -2.84 -4.38
C GLY A 143 -14.78 -3.66 -3.33
N GLU A 144 -13.56 -3.25 -3.01
CA GLU A 144 -12.73 -3.86 -1.97
C GLU A 144 -13.08 -3.36 -0.56
N SER A 145 -13.87 -2.27 -0.41
CA SER A 145 -14.29 -1.77 0.90
C SER A 145 -15.23 -2.73 1.62
N GLY A 146 -15.22 -2.67 2.93
CA GLY A 146 -16.01 -3.52 3.81
C GLY A 146 -17.50 -3.16 3.86
N GLY A 147 -18.18 -3.79 4.80
CA GLY A 147 -19.60 -3.59 5.07
C GLY A 147 -20.51 -4.65 4.47
N GLN A 148 -21.64 -4.90 5.16
CA GLN A 148 -22.70 -5.82 4.77
C GLN A 148 -24.07 -5.17 5.00
N PRO A 149 -25.08 -5.48 4.16
CA PRO A 149 -25.00 -6.26 2.92
C PRO A 149 -24.25 -5.50 1.81
N ARG A 150 -23.78 -6.21 0.77
CA ARG A 150 -23.03 -5.60 -0.33
C ARG A 150 -23.93 -4.82 -1.28
N ASN A 151 -23.33 -3.80 -1.94
CA ASN A 151 -23.96 -3.01 -3.02
C ASN A 151 -25.22 -2.27 -2.57
N VAL A 152 -25.21 -1.73 -1.35
CA VAL A 152 -26.31 -0.93 -0.80
C VAL A 152 -25.98 0.55 -0.95
N PRO A 153 -26.82 1.34 -1.63
CA PRO A 153 -26.67 2.79 -1.65
C PRO A 153 -27.15 3.38 -0.31
N SER A 154 -26.33 4.21 0.31
CA SER A 154 -26.71 4.98 1.49
C SER A 154 -26.06 6.36 1.42
N PRO A 155 -26.83 7.41 1.08
CA PRO A 155 -26.29 8.77 1.00
C PRO A 155 -25.62 9.23 2.29
N GLU A 156 -26.18 8.87 3.45
CA GLU A 156 -25.62 9.23 4.75
C GLU A 156 -24.26 8.58 4.98
N ILE A 157 -24.13 7.29 4.66
CA ILE A 157 -22.88 6.55 4.81
C ILE A 157 -21.87 7.02 3.78
N ASN A 158 -22.28 7.27 2.55
CA ASN A 158 -21.38 7.79 1.50
C ASN A 158 -20.83 9.17 1.87
N THR A 159 -21.64 10.05 2.47
CA THR A 159 -21.16 11.35 3.00
C THR A 159 -20.12 11.15 4.09
N GLU A 160 -20.35 10.19 4.99
CA GLU A 160 -19.37 9.83 6.02
C GLU A 160 -18.10 9.23 5.43
N ASP A 161 -18.21 8.42 4.38
CA ASP A 161 -17.04 7.84 3.70
C ASP A 161 -16.13 8.92 3.11
N PHE A 162 -16.70 9.99 2.53
CA PHE A 162 -15.95 11.17 2.10
C PHE A 162 -15.31 11.90 3.29
N SER A 163 -16.03 12.06 4.40
CA SER A 163 -15.49 12.65 5.62
C SER A 163 -14.27 11.87 6.12
N ALA A 164 -14.38 10.54 6.18
CA ALA A 164 -13.30 9.65 6.57
C ALA A 164 -12.11 9.72 5.61
N ALA A 165 -12.36 9.85 4.30
CA ALA A 165 -11.31 10.00 3.29
C ALA A 165 -10.55 11.33 3.44
N VAL A 166 -11.25 12.43 3.73
CA VAL A 166 -10.65 13.74 4.03
C VAL A 166 -9.81 13.66 5.32
N ASP A 167 -10.34 13.04 6.37
CA ASP A 167 -9.60 12.84 7.63
C ASP A 167 -8.35 11.99 7.41
N PHE A 168 -8.46 10.89 6.65
CA PHE A 168 -7.32 10.05 6.29
C PHE A 168 -6.23 10.86 5.57
N LEU A 169 -6.59 11.64 4.55
CA LEU A 169 -5.66 12.53 3.83
C LEU A 169 -5.02 13.54 4.79
N GLY A 170 -5.79 14.15 5.67
CA GLY A 170 -5.31 15.12 6.64
C GLY A 170 -4.34 14.56 7.70
N THR A 171 -4.28 13.24 7.88
CA THR A 171 -3.28 12.59 8.76
C THR A 171 -1.93 12.35 8.08
N GLN A 172 -1.84 12.48 6.75
CA GLN A 172 -0.59 12.25 6.02
C GLN A 172 0.35 13.45 6.15
N SER A 173 1.61 13.21 6.47
CA SER A 173 2.60 14.27 6.74
C SER A 173 2.92 15.13 5.52
N PHE A 174 2.68 14.61 4.32
CA PHE A 174 2.93 15.27 3.03
C PHE A 174 1.69 15.98 2.46
N VAL A 175 0.58 16.03 3.21
CA VAL A 175 -0.65 16.72 2.81
C VAL A 175 -0.78 18.04 3.57
N ASP A 176 -1.13 19.11 2.86
CA ASP A 176 -1.57 20.38 3.44
C ASP A 176 -3.03 20.22 3.88
N ARG A 177 -3.23 20.09 5.19
CA ARG A 177 -4.53 19.80 5.78
C ARG A 177 -5.58 20.89 5.49
N ASP A 178 -5.14 22.12 5.25
CA ASP A 178 -6.03 23.27 4.98
C ASP A 178 -6.46 23.33 3.50
N LYS A 179 -5.95 22.39 2.66
CA LYS A 179 -6.17 22.37 1.22
C LYS A 179 -6.58 20.97 0.75
N ILE A 180 -7.66 20.44 1.31
CA ILE A 180 -8.25 19.14 0.91
C ILE A 180 -9.62 19.40 0.28
N GLY A 181 -9.79 18.93 -0.96
CA GLY A 181 -11.05 18.97 -1.69
C GLY A 181 -11.64 17.59 -1.89
N ILE A 182 -12.86 17.55 -2.43
CA ILE A 182 -13.56 16.33 -2.84
C ILE A 182 -14.04 16.45 -4.28
N LEU A 183 -14.14 15.31 -4.98
CA LEU A 183 -14.62 15.19 -6.35
C LEU A 183 -15.50 13.95 -6.51
#